data_672e5495425a00d94d2e9a7d3767553f
#
_entry.id   672e5495425a00d94d2e9a7d3767553f
#
_cell.length_a   1.000
_cell.length_b   1.000
_cell.length_c   1.000
_cell.angle_alpha   90.00
_cell.angle_beta   90.00
_cell.angle_gamma   90.00
#
_symmetry.space_group_name_H-M   'P 1'
#
loop_
_entity.id
_entity.type
_entity.pdbx_description
1 polymer ?
#
loop_
_entity_poly.entity_id
_entity_poly.type
_entity_poly.pdbx_seq_one_letter_code
_entity_poly.pdbx_strand_id
1 'polypeptide(L)'
;KKSSYVNNKEYLISLLENYELPTRTRSSRENNVVKINKYMAIEKSQILINNMPEEVFVMGTDFNELTLIDKKADIIFSNPPYKEYSYWSEKIIKEANADSIYLVIPQRWDNQENIIQAIKKRNATYTIVGEFDFLNSEDRAARAKVNLLRIDLPDRSSSKNVDPFNLWFNECFKFEAEESEDVNKYTYQKFDEVEKKRKETIQNQIVKAGDLVTALVELYNKELDKYLNNYKLISQLDVEVLKELNVKRDGLREALKVKIEGLKNLYWREIFDNLTEITSRLTTKSRDRMLETLKSNTSIDFTKSNIRSVVIWAIKNAPRYYDEQLLQVYKNLS
;
A
#
# COMPACT_ATOMS: atom_id res chain seq x y z
N LYS A 1 20.38 5.32 27.17
CA LYS A 1 20.26 4.65 25.85
C LYS A 1 18.97 5.01 25.08
N LYS A 2 18.29 6.11 25.48
CA LYS A 2 17.10 6.66 24.77
C LYS A 2 17.44 7.73 23.72
N SER A 3 18.72 8.12 23.60
CA SER A 3 19.10 9.35 22.88
C SER A 3 19.40 9.17 21.38
N SER A 4 19.76 7.97 20.92
CA SER A 4 20.22 7.79 19.53
C SER A 4 19.11 7.74 18.47
N TYR A 5 17.91 7.26 18.84
CA TYR A 5 16.78 7.20 17.89
C TYR A 5 16.15 8.58 17.62
N VAL A 6 16.19 9.49 18.58
CA VAL A 6 15.67 10.86 18.45
C VAL A 6 16.54 11.68 17.48
N ASN A 7 17.86 11.53 17.55
CA ASN A 7 18.80 12.29 16.71
C ASN A 7 18.70 11.91 15.21
N ASN A 8 18.42 10.64 14.89
CA ASN A 8 18.24 10.23 13.49
C ASN A 8 16.93 10.76 12.87
N LYS A 9 15.88 10.93 13.69
CA LYS A 9 14.62 11.54 13.25
C LYS A 9 14.81 13.03 12.95
N GLU A 10 15.46 13.76 13.86
CA GLU A 10 15.75 15.18 13.70
C GLU A 10 16.71 15.44 12.55
N TYR A 11 17.70 14.59 12.34
CA TYR A 11 18.61 14.66 11.21
C TYR A 11 17.93 14.40 9.88
N LEU A 12 17.06 13.37 9.78
CA LEU A 12 16.27 13.10 8.58
C LEU A 12 15.25 14.23 8.30
N ILE A 13 14.63 14.76 9.35
CA ILE A 13 13.74 15.92 9.24
C ILE A 13 14.55 17.15 8.79
N SER A 14 15.72 17.40 9.35
CA SER A 14 16.56 18.51 8.94
C SER A 14 17.12 18.38 7.53
N LEU A 15 17.40 17.15 7.05
CA LEU A 15 17.73 16.89 5.66
C LEU A 15 16.55 17.16 4.73
N LEU A 16 15.34 16.82 5.15
CA LEU A 16 14.11 17.08 4.38
C LEU A 16 13.69 18.55 4.44
N GLU A 17 13.92 19.23 5.58
CA GLU A 17 13.61 20.65 5.78
C GLU A 17 14.62 21.59 5.12
N ASN A 18 15.91 21.22 5.07
CA ASN A 18 16.96 22.01 4.43
C ASN A 18 17.10 21.76 2.93
N TYR A 19 16.43 20.75 2.40
CA TYR A 19 16.31 20.54 0.98
C TYR A 19 15.13 21.34 0.45
N GLU A 20 15.40 22.39 -0.32
CA GLU A 20 14.39 23.01 -1.18
C GLU A 20 13.87 21.93 -2.14
N LEU A 21 12.77 21.28 -1.76
CA LEU A 21 12.01 20.46 -2.68
C LEU A 21 11.74 21.35 -3.90
N PRO A 22 12.07 20.92 -5.13
CA PRO A 22 11.77 21.69 -6.30
C PRO A 22 10.26 21.97 -6.31
N THR A 23 9.91 23.18 -5.92
CA THR A 23 8.54 23.66 -5.94
C THR A 23 8.06 23.59 -7.38
N ARG A 24 7.14 22.67 -7.66
CA ARG A 24 6.37 22.75 -8.89
C ARG A 24 5.75 24.12 -8.92
N THR A 25 6.19 24.91 -9.89
CA THR A 25 5.67 26.26 -10.18
C THR A 25 4.18 26.20 -10.48
N ARG A 26 3.35 26.19 -9.44
CA ARG A 26 2.05 26.85 -9.49
C ARG A 26 2.27 28.25 -8.97
N SER A 27 2.10 29.22 -9.86
CA SER A 27 2.18 30.63 -9.57
C SER A 27 1.27 31.00 -8.39
N SER A 28 1.84 31.16 -7.21
CA SER A 28 1.41 32.11 -6.19
C SER A 28 2.35 32.05 -4.99
N ARG A 29 2.84 33.21 -4.68
CA ARG A 29 3.73 33.58 -3.60
C ARG A 29 3.22 33.02 -2.28
N GLU A 30 4.03 32.18 -1.64
CA GLU A 30 4.16 32.06 -0.17
C GLU A 30 5.14 30.93 0.11
N ASN A 31 6.04 31.13 1.08
CA ASN A 31 6.99 30.14 1.57
C ASN A 31 6.19 28.93 2.12
N ASN A 32 5.86 27.98 1.26
CA ASN A 32 5.16 26.76 1.65
C ASN A 32 6.18 25.77 2.24
N VAL A 33 6.38 25.86 3.55
CA VAL A 33 6.86 24.72 4.33
C VAL A 33 5.92 23.55 4.05
N VAL A 34 6.42 22.51 3.40
CA VAL A 34 5.63 21.29 3.16
C VAL A 34 5.30 20.69 4.51
N LYS A 35 4.06 20.92 4.97
CA LYS A 35 3.60 20.35 6.22
C LYS A 35 3.32 18.87 5.98
N ILE A 36 4.16 17.99 6.52
CA ILE A 36 3.94 16.55 6.49
C ILE A 36 2.74 16.26 7.39
N ASN A 37 1.64 15.85 6.79
CA ASN A 37 0.38 15.63 7.51
C ASN A 37 0.19 14.18 7.95
N LYS A 38 0.97 13.24 7.43
CA LYS A 38 0.75 11.81 7.65
C LYS A 38 2.00 10.98 7.42
N TYR A 39 2.28 10.12 8.38
CA TYR A 39 3.38 9.17 8.29
C TYR A 39 2.85 7.75 8.19
N MET A 40 3.41 6.96 7.28
CA MET A 40 3.10 5.55 7.10
C MET A 40 4.38 4.73 7.17
N ALA A 41 4.34 3.58 7.81
CA ALA A 41 5.51 2.70 7.95
C ALA A 41 5.18 1.25 7.60
N ILE A 42 6.18 0.57 7.07
CA ILE A 42 6.23 -0.89 6.94
C ILE A 42 7.40 -1.33 7.81
N GLU A 43 7.14 -2.07 8.90
CA GLU A 43 8.16 -2.46 9.87
C GLU A 43 7.86 -3.86 10.42
N LYS A 44 8.85 -4.75 10.32
CA LYS A 44 8.75 -6.14 10.76
C LYS A 44 8.97 -6.31 12.26
N SER A 45 9.83 -5.49 12.84
CA SER A 45 10.20 -5.59 14.25
C SER A 45 9.07 -5.08 15.16
N GLN A 46 8.46 -5.99 15.92
CA GLN A 46 7.42 -5.62 16.90
C GLN A 46 7.95 -4.63 17.95
N ILE A 47 9.25 -4.70 18.30
CA ILE A 47 9.87 -3.77 19.24
C ILE A 47 9.88 -2.36 18.66
N LEU A 48 10.23 -2.21 17.38
CA LEU A 48 10.21 -0.91 16.70
C LEU A 48 8.79 -0.39 16.52
N ILE A 49 7.85 -1.25 16.12
CA ILE A 49 6.42 -0.89 16.01
C ILE A 49 5.87 -0.36 17.34
N ASN A 50 6.21 -1.02 18.46
CA ASN A 50 5.73 -0.60 19.78
C ASN A 50 6.32 0.75 20.24
N ASN A 51 7.48 1.13 19.74
CA ASN A 51 8.16 2.37 20.06
C ASN A 51 7.94 3.48 19.00
N MET A 52 7.18 3.21 17.95
CA MET A 52 6.84 4.24 16.97
C MET A 52 5.93 5.31 17.59
N PRO A 53 6.10 6.59 17.20
CA PRO A 53 5.16 7.64 17.53
C PRO A 53 3.73 7.29 17.11
N GLU A 54 2.75 7.79 17.85
CA GLU A 54 1.32 7.51 17.58
C GLU A 54 0.84 8.04 16.23
N GLU A 55 1.51 9.06 15.70
CA GLU A 55 1.21 9.65 14.39
C GLU A 55 1.60 8.75 13.23
N VAL A 56 2.47 7.77 13.48
CA VAL A 56 2.93 6.83 12.44
C VAL A 56 1.94 5.69 12.30
N PHE A 57 1.34 5.59 11.14
CA PHE A 57 0.46 4.48 10.81
C PHE A 57 1.25 3.30 10.24
N VAL A 58 1.24 2.17 10.94
CA VAL A 58 1.89 0.93 10.47
C VAL A 58 0.95 0.24 9.48
N MET A 59 1.28 0.35 8.18
CA MET A 59 0.47 -0.18 7.09
C MET A 59 0.85 -1.61 6.69
N GLY A 60 1.91 -2.15 7.26
CA GLY A 60 2.33 -3.52 7.03
C GLY A 60 3.52 -3.93 7.88
N THR A 61 3.72 -5.23 8.02
CA THR A 61 4.78 -5.82 8.85
C THR A 61 5.81 -6.60 8.06
N ASP A 62 5.51 -7.04 6.85
CA ASP A 62 6.48 -7.68 5.97
C ASP A 62 6.41 -7.08 4.57
N PHE A 63 7.52 -6.47 4.14
CA PHE A 63 7.62 -5.83 2.83
C PHE A 63 7.40 -6.80 1.67
N ASN A 64 7.76 -8.08 1.84
CA ASN A 64 7.62 -9.08 0.79
C ASN A 64 6.17 -9.53 0.58
N GLU A 65 5.34 -9.41 1.62
CA GLU A 65 3.91 -9.77 1.57
C GLU A 65 3.00 -8.62 1.13
N LEU A 66 3.57 -7.42 0.90
CA LEU A 66 2.82 -6.21 0.58
C LEU A 66 2.93 -5.83 -0.89
N THR A 67 1.90 -5.17 -1.39
CA THR A 67 1.98 -4.37 -2.62
C THR A 67 1.99 -2.88 -2.30
N LEU A 68 2.72 -2.07 -3.09
CA LEU A 68 2.72 -0.62 -2.98
C LEU A 68 1.82 0.05 -4.02
N ILE A 69 1.27 -0.72 -4.95
CA ILE A 69 0.51 -0.25 -6.13
C ILE A 69 -0.67 0.64 -5.73
N ASP A 70 -1.38 0.25 -4.69
CA ASP A 70 -2.60 0.91 -4.20
C ASP A 70 -2.36 1.86 -3.02
N LYS A 71 -1.10 2.08 -2.64
CA LYS A 71 -0.70 2.94 -1.52
C LYS A 71 -0.18 4.27 -2.02
N LYS A 72 -1.00 5.33 -1.87
CA LYS A 72 -0.62 6.70 -2.26
C LYS A 72 0.25 7.34 -1.18
N ALA A 73 1.38 7.87 -1.60
CA ALA A 73 2.26 8.71 -0.80
C ALA A 73 2.80 9.87 -1.65
N ASP A 74 3.26 10.94 -1.04
CA ASP A 74 4.00 11.97 -1.77
C ASP A 74 5.47 11.57 -1.86
N ILE A 75 6.01 11.03 -0.76
CA ILE A 75 7.41 10.60 -0.66
C ILE A 75 7.46 9.18 -0.09
N ILE A 76 8.30 8.34 -0.69
CA ILE A 76 8.70 7.04 -0.15
C ILE A 76 10.17 7.11 0.23
N PHE A 77 10.50 6.71 1.45
CA PHE A 77 11.87 6.54 1.91
C PHE A 77 12.13 5.08 2.27
N SER A 78 13.26 4.54 1.84
CA SER A 78 13.67 3.19 2.21
C SER A 78 15.18 3.07 2.34
N ASN A 79 15.60 2.35 3.40
CA ASN A 79 16.95 1.85 3.57
C ASN A 79 16.89 0.32 3.59
N PRO A 80 16.86 -0.33 2.42
CA PRO A 80 16.64 -1.78 2.32
C PRO A 80 17.83 -2.56 2.87
N PRO A 81 17.61 -3.84 3.28
CA PRO A 81 18.71 -4.72 3.66
C PRO A 81 19.74 -4.86 2.53
N TYR A 82 21.04 -4.73 2.82
CA TYR A 82 22.09 -4.72 1.79
C TYR A 82 22.16 -5.98 0.92
N LYS A 83 21.67 -7.12 1.41
CA LYS A 83 21.60 -8.36 0.63
C LYS A 83 20.45 -8.36 -0.38
N GLU A 84 19.40 -7.60 -0.10
CA GLU A 84 18.14 -7.60 -0.85
C GLU A 84 17.87 -6.26 -1.52
N TYR A 85 18.79 -5.29 -1.43
CA TYR A 85 18.55 -3.92 -1.89
C TYR A 85 18.11 -3.85 -3.36
N SER A 86 18.66 -4.73 -4.20
CA SER A 86 18.34 -4.76 -5.62
C SER A 86 16.87 -5.11 -5.86
N TYR A 87 16.38 -6.16 -5.21
CA TYR A 87 14.98 -6.58 -5.28
C TYR A 87 14.03 -5.54 -4.66
N TRP A 88 14.37 -5.02 -3.47
CA TRP A 88 13.56 -4.00 -2.80
C TRP A 88 13.46 -2.72 -3.62
N SER A 89 14.57 -2.25 -4.18
CA SER A 89 14.60 -1.05 -5.02
C SER A 89 13.76 -1.23 -6.27
N GLU A 90 13.92 -2.36 -6.97
CA GLU A 90 13.11 -2.69 -8.14
C GLU A 90 11.61 -2.68 -7.81
N LYS A 91 11.22 -3.40 -6.73
CA LYS A 91 9.82 -3.47 -6.30
C LYS A 91 9.27 -2.11 -5.93
N ILE A 92 10.01 -1.31 -5.14
CA ILE A 92 9.58 0.05 -4.77
C ILE A 92 9.38 0.91 -6.02
N ILE A 93 10.33 0.93 -6.94
CA ILE A 93 10.26 1.76 -8.15
C ILE A 93 9.08 1.34 -9.03
N LYS A 94 8.88 0.04 -9.24
CA LYS A 94 7.78 -0.47 -10.07
C LYS A 94 6.40 -0.21 -9.48
N GLU A 95 6.26 -0.42 -8.17
CA GLU A 95 4.97 -0.41 -7.50
C GLU A 95 4.61 0.94 -6.87
N ALA A 96 5.55 1.86 -6.70
CA ALA A 96 5.33 3.14 -6.04
C ALA A 96 4.23 3.97 -6.71
N ASN A 97 3.28 4.42 -5.90
CA ASN A 97 2.31 5.46 -6.25
C ASN A 97 2.65 6.73 -5.47
N ALA A 98 3.79 7.34 -5.84
CA ALA A 98 4.39 8.47 -5.14
C ALA A 98 4.90 9.52 -6.14
N ASP A 99 5.28 10.70 -5.65
CA ASP A 99 5.93 11.72 -6.48
C ASP A 99 7.44 11.53 -6.51
N SER A 100 8.03 11.17 -5.35
CA SER A 100 9.48 10.93 -5.24
C SER A 100 9.79 9.73 -4.34
N ILE A 101 10.88 9.05 -4.66
CA ILE A 101 11.40 7.90 -3.91
C ILE A 101 12.82 8.20 -3.48
N TYR A 102 13.14 7.99 -2.21
CA TYR A 102 14.48 8.13 -1.66
C TYR A 102 14.97 6.76 -1.19
N LEU A 103 16.10 6.31 -1.75
CA LEU A 103 16.71 5.03 -1.42
C LEU A 103 18.12 5.22 -0.90
N VAL A 104 18.42 4.62 0.26
CA VAL A 104 19.78 4.50 0.79
C VAL A 104 20.31 3.13 0.38
N ILE A 105 21.10 3.07 -0.70
CA ILE A 105 21.53 1.82 -1.32
C ILE A 105 23.03 1.82 -1.63
N PRO A 106 23.69 0.64 -1.71
CA PRO A 106 25.10 0.54 -2.04
C PRO A 106 25.47 1.28 -3.35
N GLN A 107 26.61 1.94 -3.40
CA GLN A 107 27.07 2.72 -4.58
C GLN A 107 27.05 1.91 -5.88
N ARG A 108 27.23 0.56 -5.81
CA ARG A 108 27.16 -0.35 -6.96
C ARG A 108 25.75 -0.60 -7.52
N TRP A 109 24.76 0.17 -7.12
CA TRP A 109 23.37 0.03 -7.60
C TRP A 109 23.25 0.25 -9.10
N ASP A 110 24.11 1.07 -9.69
CA ASP A 110 24.20 1.37 -11.11
C ASP A 110 24.55 0.14 -11.98
N ASN A 111 25.17 -0.89 -11.39
CA ASN A 111 25.44 -2.17 -12.02
C ASN A 111 24.24 -3.14 -11.94
N GLN A 112 23.13 -2.73 -11.33
CA GLN A 112 21.92 -3.54 -11.19
C GLN A 112 20.94 -3.21 -12.33
N GLU A 113 20.91 -4.06 -13.34
CA GLU A 113 20.09 -3.84 -14.54
C GLU A 113 18.60 -3.77 -14.20
N ASN A 114 18.11 -4.54 -13.23
CA ASN A 114 16.71 -4.52 -12.79
C ASN A 114 16.30 -3.15 -12.23
N ILE A 115 17.17 -2.46 -11.50
CA ILE A 115 16.89 -1.10 -10.99
C ILE A 115 16.81 -0.13 -12.15
N ILE A 116 17.78 -0.16 -13.05
CA ILE A 116 17.82 0.73 -14.23
C ILE A 116 16.60 0.51 -15.13
N GLN A 117 16.22 -0.76 -15.36
CA GLN A 117 15.03 -1.09 -16.16
C GLN A 117 13.73 -0.63 -15.46
N ALA A 118 13.64 -0.75 -14.13
CA ALA A 118 12.49 -0.27 -13.38
C ALA A 118 12.35 1.28 -13.53
N ILE A 119 13.45 2.03 -13.41
CA ILE A 119 13.46 3.49 -13.61
C ILE A 119 12.98 3.84 -15.02
N LYS A 120 13.51 3.16 -16.06
CA LYS A 120 13.11 3.36 -17.45
C LYS A 120 11.64 3.04 -17.68
N LYS A 121 11.15 1.91 -17.20
CA LYS A 121 9.74 1.49 -17.35
C LYS A 121 8.75 2.46 -16.70
N ARG A 122 9.18 3.18 -15.66
CA ARG A 122 8.38 4.19 -14.98
C ARG A 122 8.56 5.61 -15.56
N ASN A 123 9.36 5.76 -16.63
CA ASN A 123 9.74 7.06 -17.19
C ASN A 123 10.28 8.02 -16.11
N ALA A 124 10.93 7.47 -15.08
CA ALA A 124 11.45 8.21 -13.95
C ALA A 124 12.83 8.80 -14.24
N THR A 125 13.17 9.86 -13.52
CA THR A 125 14.51 10.44 -13.47
C THR A 125 15.14 10.19 -12.11
N TYR A 126 16.47 10.22 -12.02
CA TYR A 126 17.14 10.04 -10.74
C TYR A 126 18.27 11.05 -10.54
N THR A 127 18.59 11.30 -9.27
CA THR A 127 19.67 12.16 -8.83
C THR A 127 20.33 11.56 -7.58
N ILE A 128 21.66 11.54 -7.54
CA ILE A 128 22.39 11.18 -6.32
C ILE A 128 22.44 12.43 -5.46
N VAL A 129 21.73 12.37 -4.32
CA VAL A 129 21.62 13.49 -3.36
C VAL A 129 22.84 13.56 -2.47
N GLY A 130 23.43 12.41 -2.13
CA GLY A 130 24.60 12.33 -1.28
C GLY A 130 25.26 10.97 -1.30
N GLU A 131 26.52 10.93 -0.90
CA GLU A 131 27.32 9.72 -0.75
C GLU A 131 27.79 9.60 0.68
N PHE A 132 27.66 8.42 1.26
CA PHE A 132 27.96 8.18 2.67
C PHE A 132 28.79 6.91 2.84
N ASP A 133 29.69 6.93 3.81
CA ASP A 133 30.45 5.76 4.23
C ASP A 133 30.02 5.39 5.65
N PHE A 134 29.39 4.24 5.82
CA PHE A 134 28.92 3.78 7.12
C PHE A 134 30.00 3.15 7.98
N LEU A 135 31.28 3.14 7.54
CA LEU A 135 32.38 2.64 8.35
C LEU A 135 32.54 3.47 9.64
N ASN A 136 32.24 4.77 9.56
CA ASN A 136 32.35 5.71 10.66
C ASN A 136 30.99 6.06 11.30
N SER A 137 29.96 5.24 11.08
CA SER A 137 28.65 5.46 11.68
C SER A 137 28.69 5.28 13.19
N GLU A 138 28.13 6.23 13.94
CA GLU A 138 28.09 6.22 15.40
C GLU A 138 27.25 5.06 15.95
N ASP A 139 26.13 4.72 15.28
CA ASP A 139 25.20 3.71 15.77
C ASP A 139 25.61 2.28 15.38
N ARG A 140 26.04 2.07 14.15
CA ARG A 140 26.42 0.76 13.64
C ARG A 140 27.40 0.90 12.49
N ALA A 141 28.67 0.72 12.78
CA ALA A 141 29.69 0.69 11.74
C ALA A 141 29.46 -0.48 10.79
N ALA A 142 29.40 -0.18 9.49
CA ALA A 142 29.29 -1.17 8.43
C ALA A 142 30.26 -0.81 7.30
N ARG A 143 30.93 -1.81 6.72
CA ARG A 143 31.78 -1.62 5.53
C ARG A 143 30.92 -1.45 4.29
N ALA A 144 30.18 -0.35 4.23
CA ALA A 144 29.27 -0.09 3.13
C ALA A 144 29.36 1.38 2.74
N LYS A 145 29.69 1.62 1.46
CA LYS A 145 29.54 2.92 0.82
C LYS A 145 28.19 2.94 0.13
N VAL A 146 27.39 3.95 0.44
CA VAL A 146 26.01 4.07 -0.04
C VAL A 146 25.78 5.41 -0.69
N ASN A 147 24.81 5.43 -1.59
CA ASN A 147 24.23 6.63 -2.14
C ASN A 147 22.83 6.85 -1.55
N LEU A 148 22.52 8.09 -1.24
CA LEU A 148 21.15 8.54 -1.12
C LEU A 148 20.66 8.88 -2.53
N LEU A 149 19.89 7.98 -3.11
CA LEU A 149 19.35 8.09 -4.45
C LEU A 149 17.93 8.64 -4.39
N ARG A 150 17.70 9.78 -5.05
CA ARG A 150 16.36 10.31 -5.28
C ARG A 150 15.91 9.90 -6.67
N ILE A 151 14.70 9.37 -6.76
CA ILE A 151 14.04 9.00 -8.01
C ILE A 151 12.72 9.79 -8.08
N ASP A 152 12.58 10.62 -9.10
CA ASP A 152 11.38 11.41 -9.34
C ASP A 152 10.52 10.73 -10.40
N LEU A 153 9.29 10.39 -10.01
CA LEU A 153 8.29 9.83 -10.91
C LEU A 153 7.58 10.96 -11.68
N PRO A 154 7.14 10.70 -12.91
CA PRO A 154 6.34 11.69 -13.65
C PRO A 154 5.08 12.06 -12.89
N ASP A 155 4.62 13.30 -13.08
CA ASP A 155 3.36 13.78 -12.52
C ASP A 155 2.22 12.81 -12.81
N ARG A 156 1.38 12.54 -11.79
CA ARG A 156 0.22 11.64 -11.91
C ARG A 156 -0.75 12.07 -13.02
N SER A 157 -0.80 13.36 -13.34
CA SER A 157 -1.61 13.92 -14.43
C SER A 157 -0.91 13.93 -15.79
N SER A 158 0.37 13.58 -15.84
CA SER A 158 1.16 13.59 -17.06
C SER A 158 0.88 12.35 -17.92
N SER A 159 0.82 12.51 -19.24
CA SER A 159 0.78 11.41 -20.19
C SER A 159 2.01 10.47 -20.11
N LYS A 160 3.12 10.95 -19.52
CA LYS A 160 4.32 10.16 -19.28
C LYS A 160 4.22 9.28 -18.05
N ASN A 161 3.21 9.51 -17.20
CA ASN A 161 3.04 8.71 -15.98
C ASN A 161 2.58 7.30 -16.33
N VAL A 162 3.33 6.32 -15.86
CA VAL A 162 2.97 4.91 -15.97
C VAL A 162 2.34 4.51 -14.63
N ASP A 163 1.02 4.28 -14.63
CA ASP A 163 0.31 3.79 -13.44
C ASP A 163 0.89 2.43 -13.02
N PRO A 164 1.24 2.24 -11.74
CA PRO A 164 1.86 1.01 -11.26
C PRO A 164 0.96 -0.22 -11.42
N PHE A 165 -0.37 -0.07 -11.31
CA PHE A 165 -1.29 -1.16 -11.57
C PHE A 165 -1.29 -1.56 -13.04
N ASN A 166 -1.21 -0.59 -13.94
CA ASN A 166 -1.14 -0.86 -15.37
C ASN A 166 0.14 -1.60 -15.74
N LEU A 167 1.27 -1.20 -15.12
CA LEU A 167 2.54 -1.89 -15.32
C LEU A 167 2.47 -3.34 -14.86
N TRP A 168 1.99 -3.56 -13.64
CA TRP A 168 1.80 -4.89 -13.08
C TRP A 168 0.84 -5.74 -13.93
N PHE A 169 -0.30 -5.17 -14.34
CA PHE A 169 -1.29 -5.87 -15.16
C PHE A 169 -0.68 -6.32 -16.49
N ASN A 170 0.07 -5.45 -17.16
CA ASN A 170 0.72 -5.74 -18.43
C ASN A 170 1.86 -6.78 -18.31
N GLU A 171 2.54 -6.84 -17.15
CA GLU A 171 3.54 -7.87 -16.88
C GLU A 171 2.90 -9.25 -16.58
N CYS A 172 1.75 -9.26 -15.90
CA CYS A 172 1.02 -10.49 -15.53
C CYS A 172 0.17 -11.06 -16.66
N PHE A 173 -0.42 -10.19 -17.49
CA PHE A 173 -1.39 -10.57 -18.53
C PHE A 173 -0.95 -10.02 -19.89
N LYS A 174 -0.50 -10.89 -20.75
CA LYS A 174 -0.10 -10.53 -22.12
C LYS A 174 -1.30 -10.51 -23.06
N PHE A 175 -2.06 -9.42 -23.01
CA PHE A 175 -3.12 -9.20 -23.98
C PHE A 175 -2.55 -8.59 -25.28
N GLU A 176 -2.87 -9.17 -26.42
CA GLU A 176 -2.53 -8.63 -27.74
C GLU A 176 -3.62 -7.69 -28.30
N ALA A 177 -4.69 -7.43 -27.53
CA ALA A 177 -5.79 -6.56 -27.94
C ALA A 177 -5.36 -5.08 -28.03
N GLU A 178 -5.95 -4.36 -28.99
CA GLU A 178 -5.70 -2.94 -29.21
C GLU A 178 -6.15 -2.08 -28.02
N GLU A 179 -5.38 -1.04 -27.73
CA GLU A 179 -5.75 -0.02 -26.74
C GLU A 179 -6.85 0.88 -27.37
N SER A 180 -7.90 1.18 -26.61
CA SER A 180 -8.95 2.10 -27.05
C SER A 180 -9.10 3.25 -26.06
N GLU A 181 -9.24 4.47 -26.57
CA GLU A 181 -9.37 5.69 -25.78
C GLU A 181 -10.69 5.84 -25.02
N ASP A 182 -11.68 4.97 -25.27
CA ASP A 182 -13.00 5.06 -24.66
C ASP A 182 -13.14 4.17 -23.42
N VAL A 183 -13.02 4.78 -22.25
CA VAL A 183 -13.33 4.14 -20.95
C VAL A 183 -14.84 4.14 -20.74
N ASN A 184 -15.53 3.07 -21.13
CA ASN A 184 -16.90 2.86 -20.71
C ASN A 184 -16.94 2.54 -19.21
N LYS A 185 -17.63 3.39 -18.43
CA LYS A 185 -17.92 3.15 -17.01
C LYS A 185 -18.79 1.88 -16.90
N TYR A 186 -18.18 0.80 -16.44
CA TYR A 186 -18.94 -0.40 -16.07
C TYR A 186 -19.79 -0.10 -14.83
N THR A 187 -21.12 -0.13 -15.01
CA THR A 187 -22.09 0.08 -13.95
C THR A 187 -22.22 -1.19 -13.12
N TYR A 188 -21.98 -1.08 -11.84
CA TYR A 188 -22.17 -2.15 -10.86
C TYR A 188 -23.66 -2.53 -10.76
N GLN A 189 -24.03 -3.67 -11.25
CA GLN A 189 -25.33 -4.28 -10.96
C GLN A 189 -25.16 -5.68 -10.36
N LYS A 190 -25.83 -5.90 -9.23
CA LYS A 190 -26.03 -7.17 -8.51
C LYS A 190 -24.86 -7.69 -7.64
N PHE A 191 -24.52 -6.94 -6.61
CA PHE A 191 -23.66 -7.44 -5.52
C PHE A 191 -24.42 -8.20 -4.42
N ASP A 192 -25.70 -7.93 -4.19
CA ASP A 192 -26.44 -8.36 -3.00
C ASP A 192 -26.64 -9.90 -2.86
N GLU A 193 -26.94 -10.61 -3.94
CA GLU A 193 -27.11 -12.08 -3.88
C GLU A 193 -25.78 -12.84 -3.72
N VAL A 194 -24.73 -12.31 -4.33
CA VAL A 194 -23.38 -12.88 -4.21
C VAL A 194 -22.85 -12.68 -2.80
N GLU A 195 -23.14 -11.53 -2.17
CA GLU A 195 -22.75 -11.20 -0.82
C GLU A 195 -23.42 -12.11 0.23
N LYS A 196 -24.70 -12.44 0.07
CA LYS A 196 -25.40 -13.33 0.98
C LYS A 196 -24.85 -14.76 0.96
N LYS A 197 -24.64 -15.35 -0.23
CA LYS A 197 -24.03 -16.68 -0.38
C LYS A 197 -22.60 -16.73 0.18
N ARG A 198 -21.89 -15.61 0.05
CA ARG A 198 -20.52 -15.47 0.55
C ARG A 198 -20.48 -15.46 2.09
N LYS A 199 -21.39 -14.74 2.75
CA LYS A 199 -21.51 -14.74 4.21
C LYS A 199 -21.78 -16.13 4.76
N GLU A 200 -22.64 -16.92 4.15
CA GLU A 200 -22.90 -18.31 4.53
C GLU A 200 -21.65 -19.20 4.37
N THR A 201 -20.88 -19.01 3.30
CA THR A 201 -19.63 -19.73 3.05
C THR A 201 -18.56 -19.37 4.10
N ILE A 202 -18.43 -18.09 4.45
CA ILE A 202 -17.51 -17.60 5.48
C ILE A 202 -17.86 -18.21 6.85
N GLN A 203 -19.13 -18.17 7.26
CA GLN A 203 -19.57 -18.76 8.53
C GLN A 203 -19.29 -20.26 8.61
N ASN A 204 -19.54 -21.01 7.55
CA ASN A 204 -19.29 -22.45 7.52
C ASN A 204 -17.79 -22.80 7.59
N GLN A 205 -16.91 -21.93 7.12
CA GLN A 205 -15.46 -22.16 7.18
C GLN A 205 -14.83 -21.69 8.49
N ILE A 206 -15.35 -20.66 9.13
CA ILE A 206 -14.95 -20.26 10.49
C ILE A 206 -15.14 -21.40 11.46
N VAL A 207 -16.26 -22.12 11.38
CA VAL A 207 -16.55 -23.29 12.22
C VAL A 207 -15.53 -24.42 12.03
N LYS A 208 -14.96 -24.55 10.81
CA LYS A 208 -13.99 -25.62 10.49
C LYS A 208 -12.55 -25.27 10.87
N ALA A 209 -12.16 -24.01 10.80
CA ALA A 209 -10.76 -23.60 10.96
C ALA A 209 -10.33 -23.30 12.40
N GLY A 210 -11.25 -23.16 13.35
CA GLY A 210 -10.96 -22.86 14.76
C GLY A 210 -10.33 -21.48 15.01
N ASP A 211 -9.93 -20.75 13.98
CA ASP A 211 -9.38 -19.40 14.04
C ASP A 211 -9.92 -18.56 12.87
N LEU A 212 -10.66 -17.53 13.22
CA LEU A 212 -11.31 -16.61 12.26
C LEU A 212 -10.30 -15.96 11.29
N VAL A 213 -9.17 -15.49 11.80
CA VAL A 213 -8.16 -14.79 10.99
C VAL A 213 -7.56 -15.73 9.95
N THR A 214 -7.22 -16.95 10.34
CA THR A 214 -6.67 -17.95 9.43
C THR A 214 -7.68 -18.32 8.34
N ALA A 215 -8.93 -18.59 8.72
CA ALA A 215 -10.00 -18.93 7.79
C ALA A 215 -10.25 -17.83 6.76
N LEU A 216 -10.33 -16.57 7.20
CA LEU A 216 -10.57 -15.44 6.31
C LEU A 216 -9.41 -15.18 5.37
N VAL A 217 -8.16 -15.32 5.82
CA VAL A 217 -6.98 -15.15 4.94
C VAL A 217 -6.93 -16.26 3.89
N GLU A 218 -7.20 -17.51 4.25
CA GLU A 218 -7.25 -18.61 3.28
C GLU A 218 -8.34 -18.42 2.22
N LEU A 219 -9.53 -17.97 2.65
CA LEU A 219 -10.62 -17.65 1.75
C LEU A 219 -10.30 -16.50 0.81
N TYR A 220 -9.75 -15.41 1.37
CA TYR A 220 -9.32 -14.26 0.58
C TYR A 220 -8.34 -14.68 -0.52
N ASN A 221 -7.29 -15.41 -0.15
CA ASN A 221 -6.28 -15.86 -1.10
C ASN A 221 -6.90 -16.77 -2.19
N LYS A 222 -7.75 -17.70 -1.80
CA LYS A 222 -8.46 -18.59 -2.75
C LYS A 222 -9.34 -17.82 -3.74
N GLU A 223 -10.06 -16.80 -3.27
CA GLU A 223 -10.90 -15.98 -4.15
C GLU A 223 -10.06 -15.08 -5.05
N LEU A 224 -8.97 -14.49 -4.52
CA LEU A 224 -8.03 -13.69 -5.28
C LEU A 224 -7.38 -14.52 -6.40
N ASP A 225 -6.86 -15.71 -6.07
CA ASP A 225 -6.26 -16.63 -7.03
C ASP A 225 -7.27 -17.03 -8.12
N LYS A 226 -8.52 -17.25 -7.75
CA LYS A 226 -9.60 -17.53 -8.73
C LYS A 226 -9.78 -16.37 -9.70
N TYR A 227 -9.78 -15.12 -9.21
CA TYR A 227 -9.88 -13.95 -10.09
C TYR A 227 -8.67 -13.85 -11.01
N LEU A 228 -7.46 -13.94 -10.47
CA LEU A 228 -6.25 -13.85 -11.27
C LEU A 228 -6.17 -14.96 -12.33
N ASN A 229 -6.54 -16.20 -11.98
CA ASN A 229 -6.57 -17.31 -12.92
C ASN A 229 -7.60 -17.11 -14.03
N ASN A 230 -8.81 -16.60 -13.74
CA ASN A 230 -9.81 -16.28 -14.74
C ASN A 230 -9.30 -15.22 -15.73
N TYR A 231 -8.68 -14.16 -15.23
CA TYR A 231 -8.10 -13.12 -16.10
C TYR A 231 -6.92 -13.63 -16.91
N LYS A 232 -6.13 -14.55 -16.37
CA LYS A 232 -5.06 -15.24 -17.10
C LYS A 232 -5.61 -16.09 -18.24
N LEU A 233 -6.71 -16.82 -18.01
CA LEU A 233 -7.38 -17.59 -19.07
C LEU A 233 -7.92 -16.66 -20.16
N ILE A 234 -8.56 -15.55 -19.81
CA ILE A 234 -9.05 -14.57 -20.78
C ILE A 234 -7.88 -13.97 -21.58
N SER A 235 -6.71 -13.73 -20.95
CA SER A 235 -5.54 -13.18 -21.65
C SER A 235 -4.90 -14.15 -22.65
N GLN A 236 -5.27 -15.40 -22.62
CA GLN A 236 -4.81 -16.45 -23.57
C GLN A 236 -5.76 -16.66 -24.75
N LEU A 237 -6.93 -15.98 -24.76
CA LEU A 237 -7.86 -16.05 -25.86
C LEU A 237 -7.29 -15.33 -27.10
N ASP A 238 -7.65 -15.82 -28.28
CA ASP A 238 -7.31 -15.19 -29.54
C ASP A 238 -7.86 -13.76 -29.64
N VAL A 239 -7.11 -12.87 -30.29
CA VAL A 239 -7.47 -11.46 -30.47
C VAL A 239 -8.80 -11.32 -31.22
N GLU A 240 -9.07 -12.19 -32.22
CA GLU A 240 -10.30 -12.16 -32.97
C GLU A 240 -11.51 -12.49 -32.08
N VAL A 241 -11.38 -13.51 -31.23
CA VAL A 241 -12.39 -13.89 -30.24
C VAL A 241 -12.65 -12.76 -29.24
N LEU A 242 -11.61 -12.10 -28.76
CA LEU A 242 -11.77 -10.96 -27.86
C LEU A 242 -12.48 -9.77 -28.53
N LYS A 243 -12.22 -9.55 -29.81
CA LYS A 243 -12.92 -8.53 -30.62
C LYS A 243 -14.40 -8.90 -30.85
N GLU A 244 -14.69 -10.15 -31.20
CA GLU A 244 -16.06 -10.63 -31.35
C GLU A 244 -16.87 -10.50 -30.06
N LEU A 245 -16.26 -10.77 -28.92
CA LEU A 245 -16.88 -10.61 -27.60
C LEU A 245 -16.93 -9.15 -27.14
N ASN A 246 -16.41 -8.19 -27.92
CA ASN A 246 -16.27 -6.78 -27.59
C ASN A 246 -15.52 -6.57 -26.25
N VAL A 247 -14.51 -7.40 -26.00
CA VAL A 247 -13.69 -7.33 -24.79
C VAL A 247 -12.49 -6.42 -25.03
N LYS A 248 -12.45 -5.30 -24.32
CA LYS A 248 -11.37 -4.33 -24.39
C LYS A 248 -10.40 -4.53 -23.23
N ARG A 249 -9.09 -4.44 -23.50
CA ARG A 249 -8.01 -4.59 -22.50
C ARG A 249 -8.17 -3.65 -21.30
N ASP A 250 -8.46 -2.37 -21.58
CA ASP A 250 -8.62 -1.37 -20.54
C ASP A 250 -9.82 -1.66 -19.64
N GLY A 251 -10.92 -2.15 -20.21
CA GLY A 251 -12.08 -2.59 -19.47
C GLY A 251 -11.79 -3.78 -18.55
N LEU A 252 -11.03 -4.76 -19.04
CA LEU A 252 -10.58 -5.89 -18.21
C LEU A 252 -9.68 -5.44 -17.06
N ARG A 253 -8.74 -4.55 -17.34
CA ARG A 253 -7.81 -4.00 -16.35
C ARG A 253 -8.55 -3.28 -15.24
N GLU A 254 -9.45 -2.36 -15.59
CA GLU A 254 -10.23 -1.60 -14.62
C GLU A 254 -11.16 -2.52 -13.81
N ALA A 255 -11.83 -3.47 -14.48
CA ALA A 255 -12.68 -4.44 -13.80
C ALA A 255 -11.90 -5.32 -12.81
N LEU A 256 -10.68 -5.74 -13.13
CA LEU A 256 -9.84 -6.50 -12.20
C LEU A 256 -9.43 -5.64 -11.00
N LYS A 257 -9.00 -4.40 -11.24
CA LYS A 257 -8.64 -3.45 -10.18
C LYS A 257 -9.75 -3.28 -9.16
N VAL A 258 -10.94 -2.99 -9.65
CA VAL A 258 -12.13 -2.82 -8.80
C VAL A 258 -12.49 -4.12 -8.06
N LYS A 259 -12.35 -5.29 -8.69
CA LYS A 259 -12.62 -6.58 -8.03
C LYS A 259 -11.63 -6.86 -6.90
N ILE A 260 -10.34 -6.58 -7.10
CA ILE A 260 -9.31 -6.76 -6.07
C ILE A 260 -9.57 -5.82 -4.90
N GLU A 261 -9.85 -4.54 -5.16
CA GLU A 261 -10.18 -3.56 -4.13
C GLU A 261 -11.45 -3.93 -3.36
N GLY A 262 -12.50 -4.33 -4.07
CA GLY A 262 -13.76 -4.77 -3.47
C GLY A 262 -13.60 -6.01 -2.59
N LEU A 263 -12.82 -6.99 -3.05
CA LEU A 263 -12.50 -8.20 -2.29
C LEU A 263 -11.77 -7.84 -0.99
N LYS A 264 -10.73 -7.04 -1.08
CA LYS A 264 -9.96 -6.57 0.08
C LYS A 264 -10.84 -5.85 1.10
N ASN A 265 -11.69 -4.93 0.65
CA ASN A 265 -12.61 -4.19 1.50
C ASN A 265 -13.64 -5.08 2.21
N LEU A 266 -14.13 -6.11 1.52
CA LEU A 266 -15.07 -7.07 2.07
C LEU A 266 -14.44 -7.83 3.24
N TYR A 267 -13.25 -8.41 3.04
CA TYR A 267 -12.59 -9.21 4.07
C TYR A 267 -12.12 -8.37 5.27
N TRP A 268 -11.72 -7.12 5.06
CA TRP A 268 -11.48 -6.20 6.16
C TRP A 268 -12.75 -5.91 6.96
N ARG A 269 -13.90 -5.77 6.32
CA ARG A 269 -15.18 -5.61 7.01
C ARG A 269 -15.50 -6.84 7.86
N GLU A 270 -15.31 -8.05 7.33
CA GLU A 270 -15.54 -9.29 8.07
C GLU A 270 -14.68 -9.39 9.36
N ILE A 271 -13.42 -8.93 9.31
CA ILE A 271 -12.59 -8.85 10.53
C ILE A 271 -13.20 -7.88 11.55
N PHE A 272 -13.58 -6.68 11.12
CA PHE A 272 -14.13 -5.67 12.04
C PHE A 272 -15.49 -6.05 12.62
N ASP A 273 -16.29 -6.81 11.90
CA ASP A 273 -17.61 -7.21 12.33
C ASP A 273 -17.64 -8.48 13.20
N ASN A 274 -16.65 -9.36 13.04
CA ASN A 274 -16.67 -10.67 13.67
C ASN A 274 -15.53 -10.95 14.67
N LEU A 275 -14.46 -10.16 14.68
CA LEU A 275 -13.34 -10.40 15.58
C LEU A 275 -13.66 -9.90 17.00
N THR A 276 -13.68 -10.82 17.98
CA THR A 276 -14.10 -10.54 19.36
C THR A 276 -13.27 -9.44 20.02
N GLU A 277 -11.99 -9.37 19.74
CA GLU A 277 -11.08 -8.35 20.27
C GLU A 277 -11.48 -6.93 19.85
N ILE A 278 -12.13 -6.78 18.71
CA ILE A 278 -12.65 -5.51 18.18
C ILE A 278 -14.10 -5.30 18.66
N THR A 279 -14.96 -6.31 18.48
CA THR A 279 -16.41 -6.17 18.72
C THR A 279 -16.75 -6.00 20.19
N SER A 280 -15.93 -6.55 21.10
CA SER A 280 -16.12 -6.35 22.55
C SER A 280 -15.76 -4.95 23.04
N ARG A 281 -15.07 -4.13 22.23
CA ARG A 281 -14.55 -2.81 22.64
C ARG A 281 -15.16 -1.65 21.87
N LEU A 282 -15.71 -1.91 20.69
CA LEU A 282 -16.18 -0.89 19.76
C LEU A 282 -17.62 -1.14 19.33
N THR A 283 -18.43 -0.10 19.33
CA THR A 283 -19.77 -0.12 18.73
C THR A 283 -19.68 -0.27 17.21
N THR A 284 -20.75 -0.72 16.56
CA THR A 284 -20.83 -0.84 15.11
C THR A 284 -20.43 0.45 14.41
N LYS A 285 -20.96 1.59 14.86
CA LYS A 285 -20.63 2.91 14.28
C LYS A 285 -19.14 3.27 14.40
N SER A 286 -18.52 2.96 15.54
CA SER A 286 -17.07 3.21 15.73
C SER A 286 -16.22 2.29 14.84
N ARG A 287 -16.65 1.03 14.64
CA ARG A 287 -16.00 0.10 13.72
C ARG A 287 -16.08 0.57 12.28
N ASP A 288 -17.26 0.99 11.82
CA ASP A 288 -17.45 1.55 10.47
C ASP A 288 -16.54 2.74 10.23
N ARG A 289 -16.47 3.67 11.20
CA ARG A 289 -15.61 4.85 11.10
C ARG A 289 -14.12 4.51 11.08
N MET A 290 -13.69 3.54 11.90
CA MET A 290 -12.31 3.04 11.83
C MET A 290 -12.02 2.38 10.49
N LEU A 291 -12.94 1.59 9.97
CA LEU A 291 -12.80 0.95 8.67
C LEU A 291 -12.71 1.97 7.53
N GLU A 292 -13.51 3.05 7.58
CA GLU A 292 -13.40 4.17 6.64
C GLU A 292 -12.05 4.88 6.75
N THR A 293 -11.55 5.09 7.97
CA THR A 293 -10.22 5.64 8.19
C THR A 293 -9.13 4.77 7.59
N LEU A 294 -9.24 3.45 7.71
CA LEU A 294 -8.33 2.52 7.07
C LEU A 294 -8.40 2.61 5.54
N LYS A 295 -9.61 2.64 4.97
CA LYS A 295 -9.81 2.72 3.51
C LYS A 295 -9.30 4.03 2.92
N SER A 296 -9.58 5.16 3.57
CA SER A 296 -9.17 6.49 3.09
C SER A 296 -7.67 6.71 3.17
N ASN A 297 -7.03 6.04 4.09
CA ASN A 297 -5.63 6.28 4.43
C ASN A 297 -4.66 5.31 3.77
N THR A 298 -5.06 4.05 3.64
CA THR A 298 -4.18 3.01 3.11
C THR A 298 -4.99 1.83 2.63
N SER A 299 -4.63 1.28 1.49
CA SER A 299 -5.12 -0.02 1.09
C SER A 299 -4.23 -1.10 1.70
N ILE A 300 -4.51 -1.48 2.95
CA ILE A 300 -3.71 -2.49 3.67
C ILE A 300 -3.97 -3.87 3.08
N ASP A 301 -2.90 -4.60 2.75
CA ASP A 301 -2.99 -5.95 2.22
C ASP A 301 -3.55 -6.91 3.28
N PHE A 302 -4.42 -7.82 2.84
CA PHE A 302 -5.13 -8.74 3.73
C PHE A 302 -4.27 -9.96 4.05
N THR A 303 -3.34 -9.81 5.00
CA THR A 303 -2.44 -10.86 5.50
C THR A 303 -2.61 -11.05 7.01
N LYS A 304 -2.23 -12.23 7.53
CA LYS A 304 -2.31 -12.51 8.98
C LYS A 304 -1.52 -11.49 9.81
N SER A 305 -0.34 -11.11 9.34
CA SER A 305 0.52 -10.15 10.02
C SER A 305 -0.09 -8.75 10.06
N ASN A 306 -0.66 -8.30 8.95
CA ASN A 306 -1.32 -7.00 8.85
C ASN A 306 -2.61 -6.95 9.66
N ILE A 307 -3.40 -8.03 9.66
CA ILE A 307 -4.60 -8.12 10.50
C ILE A 307 -4.25 -7.93 11.97
N ARG A 308 -3.21 -8.62 12.47
CA ARG A 308 -2.75 -8.44 13.86
C ARG A 308 -2.34 -6.99 14.15
N SER A 309 -1.60 -6.35 13.25
CA SER A 309 -1.18 -4.95 13.41
C SER A 309 -2.36 -3.98 13.43
N VAL A 310 -3.34 -4.18 12.54
CA VAL A 310 -4.56 -3.38 12.50
C VAL A 310 -5.41 -3.60 13.75
N VAL A 311 -5.52 -4.83 14.25
CA VAL A 311 -6.24 -5.13 15.51
C VAL A 311 -5.58 -4.40 16.69
N ILE A 312 -4.25 -4.46 16.80
CA ILE A 312 -3.52 -3.73 17.84
C ILE A 312 -3.74 -2.22 17.70
N TRP A 313 -3.69 -1.69 16.49
CA TRP A 313 -3.97 -0.28 16.22
C TRP A 313 -5.41 0.08 16.62
N ALA A 314 -6.40 -0.72 16.24
CA ALA A 314 -7.80 -0.50 16.59
C ALA A 314 -8.02 -0.50 18.11
N ILE A 315 -7.40 -1.43 18.84
CA ILE A 315 -7.45 -1.48 20.30
C ILE A 315 -6.80 -0.25 20.94
N LYS A 316 -5.63 0.16 20.48
CA LYS A 316 -4.92 1.36 20.98
C LYS A 316 -5.71 2.65 20.74
N ASN A 317 -6.44 2.73 19.63
CA ASN A 317 -7.23 3.90 19.26
C ASN A 317 -8.69 3.85 19.76
N ALA A 318 -9.15 2.72 20.30
CA ALA A 318 -10.50 2.58 20.84
C ALA A 318 -10.91 3.69 21.83
N PRO A 319 -10.04 4.14 22.78
CA PRO A 319 -10.38 5.21 23.71
C PRO A 319 -10.79 6.53 23.03
N ARG A 320 -10.26 6.83 21.86
CA ARG A 320 -10.61 8.07 21.10
C ARG A 320 -12.07 8.09 20.63
N TYR A 321 -12.73 6.93 20.62
CA TYR A 321 -14.13 6.77 20.21
C TYR A 321 -15.09 6.62 21.39
N TYR A 322 -14.60 6.56 22.64
CA TYR A 322 -15.45 6.34 23.81
C TYR A 322 -16.38 7.53 24.08
N ASP A 323 -15.92 8.75 23.93
CA ASP A 323 -16.75 9.94 24.15
C ASP A 323 -17.92 9.99 23.16
N GLU A 324 -17.66 9.61 21.89
CA GLU A 324 -18.70 9.51 20.86
C GLU A 324 -19.67 8.37 21.14
N GLN A 325 -19.20 7.26 21.69
CA GLN A 325 -20.03 6.13 22.10
C GLN A 325 -20.95 6.51 23.27
N LEU A 326 -20.42 7.19 24.28
CA LEU A 326 -21.19 7.71 25.41
C LEU A 326 -22.28 8.71 24.96
N LEU A 327 -21.93 9.62 24.09
CA LEU A 327 -22.89 10.55 23.50
C LEU A 327 -24.00 9.84 22.72
N GLN A 328 -23.68 8.77 22.02
CA GLN A 328 -24.69 7.98 21.30
C GLN A 328 -25.61 7.20 22.23
N VAL A 329 -25.06 6.57 23.28
CA VAL A 329 -25.86 5.90 24.31
C VAL A 329 -26.81 6.90 24.98
N TYR A 330 -26.30 8.07 25.34
CA TYR A 330 -27.12 9.14 25.93
C TYR A 330 -28.28 9.57 25.00
N LYS A 331 -28.01 9.77 23.71
CA LYS A 331 -29.03 10.13 22.71
C LYS A 331 -30.06 9.03 22.46
N ASN A 332 -29.71 7.77 22.68
CA ASN A 332 -30.65 6.66 22.52
C ASN A 332 -31.50 6.42 23.78
N LEU A 333 -31.11 6.98 24.93
CA LEU A 333 -31.83 6.88 26.20
C LEU A 333 -32.72 8.12 26.47
N SER A 334 -32.50 9.22 25.77
CA SER A 334 -33.29 10.43 25.79
C SER A 334 -34.35 10.43 24.68
#